data_67f236ab5434039e06c48c05133e2c81
#
_entry.id   67f236ab5434039e06c48c05133e2c81
#
_cell.length_a   1.000
_cell.length_b   1.000
_cell.length_c   1.000
_cell.angle_alpha   90.00
_cell.angle_beta   90.00
_cell.angle_gamma   90.00
#
_symmetry.space_group_name_H-M   'P 1'
#
loop_
_entity.id
_entity.type
_entity.pdbx_description
1 polymer ?
#
loop_
_entity_poly.entity_id
_entity_poly.type
_entity_poly.pdbx_seq_one_letter_code
_entity_poly.pdbx_strand_id
1 'polypeptide(L)'
;RMYQALKYRKEVGKLNGINIPCEATVRSVMEQINLIHKPKRKPNGITKADREARKSDDLLKRDFTADAPLKKCVTDITEIKAKDGKLYVSAIFDCYDLMPNGLAMADHMRAELCCETLKNASLRYPEIRGAIVHSDRGSQYTSSAYRAAIQKYGIVQSMNSAGGRCHDNARCESIWARMKEELFY
;
A
#
# COMPACT_ATOMS: atom_id res chain seq x y z
N ARG A 1 14.97 -21.45 -1.73
CA ARG A 1 14.18 -22.35 -2.61
C ARG A 1 15.08 -23.29 -3.42
N MET A 2 16.06 -22.79 -4.21
CA MET A 2 16.95 -23.65 -5.03
C MET A 2 17.71 -24.69 -4.20
N TYR A 3 18.32 -24.29 -3.09
CA TYR A 3 19.03 -25.20 -2.19
C TYR A 3 18.12 -26.32 -1.66
N GLN A 4 16.88 -26.01 -1.27
CA GLN A 4 15.92 -27.01 -0.82
C GLN A 4 15.50 -27.97 -1.96
N ALA A 5 15.34 -27.43 -3.17
CA ALA A 5 15.05 -28.26 -4.34
C ALA A 5 16.20 -29.23 -4.70
N LEU A 6 17.45 -28.79 -4.54
CA LEU A 6 18.63 -29.67 -4.74
C LEU A 6 18.67 -30.77 -3.67
N LYS A 7 18.42 -30.45 -2.40
CA LYS A 7 18.33 -31.46 -1.33
C LYS A 7 17.25 -32.50 -1.62
N TYR A 8 16.05 -32.04 -1.94
CA TYR A 8 14.94 -32.94 -2.28
C TYR A 8 15.28 -33.85 -3.46
N ARG A 9 15.90 -33.33 -4.56
CA ARG A 9 16.30 -34.14 -5.71
C ARG A 9 17.38 -35.18 -5.35
N LYS A 10 18.26 -34.87 -4.40
CA LYS A 10 19.22 -35.84 -3.88
C LYS A 10 18.53 -36.96 -3.08
N GLU A 11 17.59 -36.60 -2.21
CA GLU A 11 16.80 -37.55 -1.40
C GLU A 11 16.00 -38.55 -2.27
N VAL A 12 15.41 -38.04 -3.35
CA VAL A 12 14.65 -38.90 -4.31
C VAL A 12 15.54 -39.58 -5.36
N GLY A 13 16.86 -39.62 -5.18
CA GLY A 13 17.79 -40.37 -6.01
C GLY A 13 18.09 -39.75 -7.39
N LYS A 14 17.63 -38.54 -7.69
CA LYS A 14 17.85 -37.86 -8.98
C LYS A 14 19.23 -37.19 -9.10
N LEU A 15 19.99 -37.10 -8.01
CA LEU A 15 21.33 -36.51 -7.96
C LEU A 15 22.31 -37.42 -7.19
N ASN A 16 22.30 -38.73 -7.52
CA ASN A 16 23.17 -39.71 -6.89
C ASN A 16 24.64 -39.40 -7.21
N GLY A 17 25.49 -39.50 -6.19
CA GLY A 17 26.96 -39.22 -6.32
C GLY A 17 27.32 -37.74 -6.34
N ILE A 18 26.37 -36.81 -6.35
CA ILE A 18 26.63 -35.38 -6.33
C ILE A 18 26.63 -34.86 -4.89
N ASN A 19 27.73 -34.20 -4.51
CA ASN A 19 27.76 -33.51 -3.23
C ASN A 19 27.12 -32.10 -3.39
N ILE A 20 26.06 -31.84 -2.63
CA ILE A 20 25.39 -30.53 -2.65
C ILE A 20 26.14 -29.65 -1.65
N PRO A 21 26.74 -28.53 -2.08
CA PRO A 21 27.46 -27.62 -1.20
C PRO A 21 26.48 -26.90 -0.27
N CYS A 22 26.98 -26.13 0.70
CA CYS A 22 26.14 -25.37 1.61
C CYS A 22 25.32 -24.31 0.87
N GLU A 23 24.26 -23.81 1.53
CA GLU A 23 23.34 -22.84 0.94
C GLU A 23 24.01 -21.55 0.47
N ALA A 24 25.04 -21.08 1.21
CA ALA A 24 25.82 -19.90 0.84
C ALA A 24 26.56 -20.09 -0.49
N THR A 25 27.18 -21.26 -0.71
CA THR A 25 27.85 -21.60 -1.97
C THR A 25 26.87 -21.70 -3.12
N VAL A 26 25.72 -22.37 -2.93
CA VAL A 26 24.66 -22.44 -3.94
C VAL A 26 24.22 -21.03 -4.33
N ARG A 27 24.01 -20.15 -3.35
CA ARG A 27 23.63 -18.75 -3.59
C ARG A 27 24.70 -17.99 -4.36
N SER A 28 25.98 -18.12 -4.00
CA SER A 28 27.10 -17.47 -4.70
C SER A 28 27.17 -17.89 -6.15
N VAL A 29 27.04 -19.19 -6.44
CA VAL A 29 27.02 -19.71 -7.81
C VAL A 29 25.83 -19.14 -8.59
N MET A 30 24.64 -19.11 -7.99
CA MET A 30 23.46 -18.52 -8.61
C MET A 30 23.64 -17.02 -8.93
N GLU A 31 24.38 -16.28 -8.09
CA GLU A 31 24.73 -14.88 -8.36
C GLU A 31 25.67 -14.75 -9.56
N GLN A 32 26.70 -15.60 -9.63
CA GLN A 32 27.66 -15.59 -10.72
C GLN A 32 27.03 -15.90 -12.10
N ILE A 33 26.07 -16.81 -12.14
CA ILE A 33 25.37 -17.20 -13.38
C ILE A 33 24.07 -16.40 -13.60
N ASN A 34 23.89 -15.27 -12.88
CA ASN A 34 22.74 -14.36 -12.99
C ASN A 34 21.35 -15.02 -12.79
N LEU A 35 21.28 -16.10 -12.03
CA LEU A 35 20.01 -16.75 -11.66
C LEU A 35 19.32 -16.13 -10.44
N ILE A 36 19.98 -15.19 -9.74
CA ILE A 36 19.35 -14.47 -8.65
C ILE A 36 18.74 -13.20 -9.18
N HIS A 37 17.42 -13.14 -9.13
CA HIS A 37 16.69 -11.89 -9.36
C HIS A 37 16.98 -10.92 -8.20
N LYS A 38 17.85 -9.94 -8.43
CA LYS A 38 18.06 -8.86 -7.47
C LYS A 38 16.75 -8.03 -7.46
N PRO A 39 16.05 -7.95 -6.34
CA PRO A 39 14.86 -7.09 -6.29
C PRO A 39 15.29 -5.68 -6.71
N LYS A 40 14.63 -5.10 -7.71
CA LYS A 40 14.83 -3.69 -8.05
C LYS A 40 14.66 -2.91 -6.75
N ARG A 41 15.65 -2.09 -6.36
CA ARG A 41 15.50 -1.16 -5.24
C ARG A 41 14.18 -0.45 -5.43
N LYS A 42 13.27 -0.59 -4.46
CA LYS A 42 12.04 0.23 -4.47
C LYS A 42 12.52 1.68 -4.57
N PRO A 43 12.05 2.46 -5.55
CA PRO A 43 12.35 3.88 -5.57
C PRO A 43 11.93 4.44 -4.20
N ASN A 44 12.75 5.34 -3.64
CA ASN A 44 12.39 6.08 -2.43
C ASN A 44 10.97 6.59 -2.59
N GLY A 45 10.12 6.36 -1.58
CA GLY A 45 8.69 6.67 -1.65
C GLY A 45 8.45 8.03 -2.30
N ILE A 46 7.47 8.08 -3.18
CA ILE A 46 7.13 9.24 -4.02
C ILE A 46 6.74 10.44 -3.14
N THR A 47 6.33 10.19 -1.90
CA THR A 47 5.90 11.19 -0.91
C THR A 47 7.02 11.51 0.08
N LYS A 48 7.38 12.78 0.20
CA LYS A 48 8.24 13.26 1.28
C LYS A 48 7.36 13.58 2.49
N ALA A 49 7.60 12.89 3.60
CA ALA A 49 6.93 13.23 4.86
C ALA A 49 7.48 14.56 5.38
N ASP A 50 6.59 15.51 5.63
CA ASP A 50 6.93 16.72 6.37
C ASP A 50 7.13 16.33 7.85
N ARG A 51 8.35 16.57 8.37
CA ARG A 51 8.71 16.20 9.75
C ARG A 51 8.03 17.08 10.79
N GLU A 52 7.71 18.32 10.44
CA GLU A 52 7.13 19.33 11.34
C GLU A 52 5.59 19.36 11.28
N ALA A 53 5.00 18.78 10.25
CA ALA A 53 3.54 18.75 10.13
C ALA A 53 2.87 17.99 11.28
N ARG A 54 1.79 18.56 11.82
CA ARG A 54 0.96 17.92 12.83
C ARG A 54 0.44 16.59 12.28
N LYS A 55 0.66 15.51 13.01
CA LYS A 55 0.25 14.13 12.66
C LYS A 55 -0.84 13.67 13.59
N SER A 56 -1.78 12.93 13.04
CA SER A 56 -2.81 12.25 13.84
C SER A 56 -2.27 10.95 14.42
N ASP A 57 -2.88 10.49 15.51
CA ASP A 57 -2.51 9.25 16.17
C ASP A 57 -2.90 8.02 15.33
N ASP A 58 -2.24 6.90 15.57
CA ASP A 58 -2.61 5.61 15.02
C ASP A 58 -3.75 5.01 15.86
N LEU A 59 -4.97 5.18 15.37
CA LEU A 59 -6.17 4.66 16.02
C LEU A 59 -6.44 3.20 15.66
N LEU A 60 -5.94 2.71 14.53
CA LEU A 60 -6.18 1.34 14.09
C LEU A 60 -5.24 0.35 14.74
N LYS A 61 -4.00 0.73 15.08
CA LYS A 61 -2.98 -0.14 15.69
C LYS A 61 -2.85 -1.49 14.98
N ARG A 62 -2.93 -1.47 13.63
CA ARG A 62 -2.93 -2.64 12.73
C ARG A 62 -4.19 -3.52 12.81
N ASP A 63 -5.20 -3.14 13.55
CA ASP A 63 -6.51 -3.79 13.48
C ASP A 63 -7.36 -3.17 12.38
N PHE A 64 -7.27 -3.76 11.19
CA PHE A 64 -8.05 -3.39 10.01
C PHE A 64 -9.36 -4.17 9.89
N THR A 65 -9.80 -4.85 10.94
CA THR A 65 -11.11 -5.51 10.95
C THR A 65 -12.19 -4.51 11.30
N ALA A 66 -13.34 -4.61 10.65
CA ALA A 66 -14.53 -3.82 10.94
C ALA A 66 -15.73 -4.76 11.06
N ASP A 67 -16.61 -4.48 12.00
CA ASP A 67 -17.84 -5.23 12.29
C ASP A 67 -19.03 -4.73 11.47
N ALA A 68 -18.89 -3.56 10.87
CA ALA A 68 -19.91 -2.97 10.01
C ALA A 68 -19.28 -2.05 8.95
N PRO A 69 -19.96 -1.80 7.82
CA PRO A 69 -19.54 -0.85 6.81
C PRO A 69 -19.34 0.57 7.37
N LEU A 70 -18.47 1.34 6.75
CA LEU A 70 -18.26 2.77 7.04
C LEU A 70 -17.80 3.08 8.48
N LYS A 71 -17.21 2.11 9.18
CA LYS A 71 -16.64 2.31 10.53
C LYS A 71 -15.15 2.58 10.47
N LYS A 72 -14.42 1.76 9.74
CA LYS A 72 -12.98 1.88 9.53
C LYS A 72 -12.70 1.82 8.04
N CYS A 73 -11.97 2.79 7.55
CA CYS A 73 -11.56 2.86 6.15
C CYS A 73 -10.05 3.10 6.05
N VAL A 74 -9.46 2.68 4.96
CA VAL A 74 -8.07 2.96 4.60
C VAL A 74 -8.03 3.79 3.33
N THR A 75 -7.07 4.70 3.22
CA THR A 75 -6.90 5.54 2.03
C THR A 75 -5.47 5.52 1.56
N ASP A 76 -5.30 5.56 0.25
CA ASP A 76 -3.98 5.58 -0.39
C ASP A 76 -4.05 6.17 -1.80
N ILE A 77 -2.89 6.54 -2.34
CA ILE A 77 -2.73 7.01 -3.70
C ILE A 77 -1.85 6.04 -4.46
N THR A 78 -2.29 5.64 -5.66
CA THR A 78 -1.45 4.88 -6.58
C THR A 78 -1.14 5.66 -7.84
N GLU A 79 0.04 5.44 -8.42
CA GLU A 79 0.45 5.96 -9.72
C GLU A 79 0.22 4.90 -10.80
N ILE A 80 -0.38 5.29 -11.90
CA ILE A 80 -0.55 4.50 -13.12
C ILE A 80 0.20 5.20 -14.23
N LYS A 81 1.08 4.48 -14.93
CA LYS A 81 1.77 4.99 -16.10
C LYS A 81 0.88 4.81 -17.32
N ALA A 82 0.50 5.89 -17.97
CA ALA A 82 -0.19 5.92 -19.24
C ALA A 82 0.78 6.27 -20.38
N LYS A 83 0.35 6.12 -21.62
CA LYS A 83 1.16 6.43 -22.80
C LYS A 83 1.54 7.91 -22.88
N ASP A 84 0.65 8.76 -22.44
CA ASP A 84 0.69 10.23 -22.51
C ASP A 84 1.05 10.89 -21.17
N GLY A 85 1.38 10.10 -20.13
CA GLY A 85 1.77 10.68 -18.85
C GLY A 85 1.55 9.76 -17.65
N LYS A 86 1.25 10.38 -16.51
CA LYS A 86 0.97 9.69 -15.26
C LYS A 86 -0.43 10.03 -14.78
N LEU A 87 -1.16 9.01 -14.40
CA LEU A 87 -2.44 9.16 -13.72
C LEU A 87 -2.26 8.78 -12.25
N TYR A 88 -2.72 9.64 -11.37
CA TYR A 88 -2.78 9.36 -9.93
C TYR A 88 -4.21 9.05 -9.54
N VAL A 89 -4.39 7.93 -8.87
CA VAL A 89 -5.69 7.48 -8.39
C VAL A 89 -5.64 7.44 -6.87
N SER A 90 -6.54 8.19 -6.23
CA SER A 90 -6.74 8.17 -4.79
C SER A 90 -8.07 7.49 -4.49
N ALA A 91 -8.08 6.59 -3.51
CA ALA A 91 -9.30 5.92 -3.08
C ALA A 91 -9.38 5.79 -1.56
N ILE A 92 -10.61 5.66 -1.08
CA ILE A 92 -10.95 5.26 0.29
C ILE A 92 -11.63 3.91 0.21
N PHE A 93 -11.04 2.89 0.82
CA PHE A 93 -11.56 1.53 0.86
C PHE A 93 -12.14 1.23 2.23
N ASP A 94 -13.29 0.59 2.27
CA ASP A 94 -13.86 0.06 3.50
C ASP A 94 -13.03 -1.10 4.05
N CYS A 95 -12.84 -1.15 5.35
CA CYS A 95 -12.18 -2.28 6.00
C CYS A 95 -13.10 -3.49 6.16
N TYR A 96 -14.41 -3.31 6.05
CA TYR A 96 -15.41 -4.36 6.19
C TYR A 96 -15.45 -5.28 4.97
N ASP A 97 -15.61 -4.71 3.78
CA ASP A 97 -15.83 -5.45 2.52
C ASP A 97 -14.84 -5.11 1.40
N LEU A 98 -13.91 -4.20 1.65
CA LEU A 98 -12.91 -3.68 0.70
C LEU A 98 -13.50 -2.88 -0.47
N MET A 99 -14.77 -2.48 -0.40
CA MET A 99 -15.39 -1.64 -1.43
C MET A 99 -14.81 -0.24 -1.43
N PRO A 100 -14.62 0.37 -2.61
CA PRO A 100 -14.21 1.76 -2.71
C PRO A 100 -15.36 2.70 -2.37
N ASN A 101 -15.29 3.35 -1.20
CA ASN A 101 -16.29 4.32 -0.75
C ASN A 101 -16.14 5.67 -1.45
N GLY A 102 -14.92 6.03 -1.84
CA GLY A 102 -14.62 7.24 -2.59
C GLY A 102 -13.41 7.03 -3.50
N LEU A 103 -13.44 7.67 -4.65
CA LEU A 103 -12.39 7.60 -5.64
C LEU A 103 -12.27 8.95 -6.35
N ALA A 104 -11.04 9.38 -6.63
CA ALA A 104 -10.71 10.52 -7.48
C ALA A 104 -9.46 10.24 -8.29
N MET A 105 -9.34 10.90 -9.43
CA MET A 105 -8.20 10.76 -10.35
C MET A 105 -7.69 12.13 -10.76
N ALA A 106 -6.38 12.28 -10.93
CA ALA A 106 -5.74 13.51 -11.41
C ALA A 106 -4.41 13.20 -12.10
N ASP A 107 -3.89 14.16 -12.83
CA ASP A 107 -2.54 14.16 -13.40
C ASP A 107 -1.45 14.53 -12.38
N HIS A 108 -1.85 14.84 -11.16
CA HIS A 108 -0.97 15.25 -10.07
C HIS A 108 -1.31 14.54 -8.75
N MET A 109 -0.33 14.46 -7.85
CA MET A 109 -0.46 13.83 -6.54
C MET A 109 -0.44 14.90 -5.41
N ARG A 110 -1.28 15.92 -5.51
CA ARG A 110 -1.40 16.98 -4.50
C ARG A 110 -2.50 16.63 -3.48
N ALA A 111 -2.57 17.44 -2.40
CA ALA A 111 -3.59 17.26 -1.35
C ALA A 111 -5.05 17.39 -1.88
N GLU A 112 -5.25 18.18 -2.94
CA GLU A 112 -6.55 18.38 -3.59
C GLU A 112 -7.15 17.06 -4.06
N LEU A 113 -6.32 16.13 -4.58
CA LEU A 113 -6.77 14.81 -5.00
C LEU A 113 -7.37 14.02 -3.83
N CYS A 114 -6.71 14.04 -2.67
CA CYS A 114 -7.22 13.38 -1.46
C CYS A 114 -8.49 14.08 -0.93
N CYS A 115 -8.55 15.40 -1.00
CA CYS A 115 -9.74 16.16 -0.60
C CYS A 115 -10.95 15.85 -1.51
N GLU A 116 -10.74 15.71 -2.82
CA GLU A 116 -11.80 15.33 -3.74
C GLU A 116 -12.27 13.88 -3.49
N THR A 117 -11.34 12.97 -3.15
CA THR A 117 -11.68 11.60 -2.75
C THR A 117 -12.60 11.58 -1.51
N LEU A 118 -12.28 12.39 -0.46
CA LEU A 118 -13.11 12.55 0.71
C LEU A 118 -14.49 13.12 0.37
N LYS A 119 -14.53 14.12 -0.50
CA LYS A 119 -15.77 14.73 -0.95
C LYS A 119 -16.65 13.71 -1.67
N ASN A 120 -16.09 12.94 -2.60
CA ASN A 120 -16.81 11.92 -3.34
C ASN A 120 -17.34 10.81 -2.43
N ALA A 121 -16.53 10.37 -1.43
CA ALA A 121 -16.98 9.43 -0.42
C ALA A 121 -18.16 9.97 0.39
N SER A 122 -18.06 11.21 0.87
CA SER A 122 -19.09 11.84 1.71
C SER A 122 -20.38 12.17 0.96
N LEU A 123 -20.30 12.43 -0.35
CA LEU A 123 -21.49 12.63 -1.18
C LEU A 123 -22.19 11.30 -1.48
N ARG A 124 -21.44 10.24 -1.71
CA ARG A 124 -21.98 8.92 -2.03
C ARG A 124 -22.52 8.21 -0.78
N TYR A 125 -21.84 8.37 0.34
CA TYR A 125 -22.15 7.75 1.62
C TYR A 125 -22.13 8.79 2.73
N PRO A 126 -23.20 9.55 2.95
CA PRO A 126 -23.29 10.55 4.02
C PRO A 126 -23.04 9.95 5.42
N GLU A 127 -23.31 8.66 5.58
CA GLU A 127 -23.13 7.88 6.81
C GLU A 127 -21.65 7.65 7.16
N ILE A 128 -20.70 7.99 6.27
CA ILE A 128 -19.26 7.94 6.55
C ILE A 128 -18.84 8.94 7.65
N ARG A 129 -19.71 9.83 8.04
CA ARG A 129 -19.50 10.73 9.18
C ARG A 129 -19.22 9.93 10.46
N GLY A 130 -18.12 10.24 11.13
CA GLY A 130 -17.65 9.51 12.31
C GLY A 130 -16.76 8.30 12.00
N ALA A 131 -16.65 7.90 10.73
CA ALA A 131 -15.73 6.84 10.32
C ALA A 131 -14.28 7.22 10.60
N ILE A 132 -13.45 6.22 10.94
CA ILE A 132 -12.00 6.38 11.00
C ILE A 132 -11.44 6.16 9.60
N VAL A 133 -10.78 7.18 9.04
CA VAL A 133 -10.04 7.07 7.77
C VAL A 133 -8.55 7.08 8.07
N HIS A 134 -7.89 5.97 7.79
CA HIS A 134 -6.48 5.73 8.07
C HIS A 134 -5.62 5.89 6.82
N SER A 135 -4.53 6.62 6.94
CA SER A 135 -3.58 6.89 5.85
C SER A 135 -2.13 6.69 6.30
N ASP A 136 -1.22 6.73 5.34
CA ASP A 136 0.18 6.96 5.61
C ASP A 136 0.42 8.42 6.10
N ARG A 137 1.70 8.77 6.33
CA ARG A 137 2.12 10.11 6.74
C ARG A 137 2.58 10.99 5.57
N GLY A 138 2.06 10.73 4.39
CA GLY A 138 2.34 11.54 3.20
C GLY A 138 1.94 13.01 3.38
N SER A 139 2.64 13.91 2.69
CA SER A 139 2.39 15.36 2.77
C SER A 139 0.96 15.73 2.38
N GLN A 140 0.31 14.92 1.54
CA GLN A 140 -1.08 15.11 1.14
C GLN A 140 -2.02 15.01 2.34
N TYR A 141 -1.84 13.98 3.17
CA TYR A 141 -2.68 13.68 4.34
C TYR A 141 -2.35 14.54 5.57
N THR A 142 -1.11 15.08 5.64
CA THR A 142 -0.70 16.01 6.70
C THR A 142 -0.99 17.48 6.37
N SER A 143 -1.46 17.80 5.17
CA SER A 143 -1.76 19.15 4.71
C SER A 143 -2.90 19.81 5.51
N SER A 144 -2.90 21.13 5.58
CA SER A 144 -4.00 21.90 6.19
C SER A 144 -5.32 21.72 5.42
N ALA A 145 -5.25 21.64 4.09
CA ALA A 145 -6.41 21.44 3.22
C ALA A 145 -7.09 20.08 3.52
N TYR A 146 -6.34 19.00 3.64
CA TYR A 146 -6.88 17.69 3.96
C TYR A 146 -7.49 17.64 5.36
N ARG A 147 -6.84 18.25 6.36
CA ARG A 147 -7.39 18.34 7.72
C ARG A 147 -8.71 19.13 7.75
N ALA A 148 -8.79 20.23 7.00
CA ALA A 148 -10.02 20.99 6.88
C ALA A 148 -11.15 20.16 6.23
N ALA A 149 -10.83 19.35 5.21
CA ALA A 149 -11.78 18.44 4.59
C ALA A 149 -12.25 17.34 5.56
N ILE A 150 -11.36 16.73 6.32
CA ILE A 150 -11.66 15.75 7.37
C ILE A 150 -12.67 16.35 8.39
N GLN A 151 -12.40 17.56 8.88
CA GLN A 151 -13.30 18.25 9.80
C GLN A 151 -14.66 18.57 9.17
N LYS A 152 -14.64 19.10 7.95
CA LYS A 152 -15.86 19.45 7.20
C LYS A 152 -16.82 18.27 7.07
N TYR A 153 -16.29 17.08 6.76
CA TYR A 153 -17.09 15.87 6.58
C TYR A 153 -17.31 15.08 7.87
N GLY A 154 -16.76 15.55 9.00
CA GLY A 154 -16.92 14.91 10.30
C GLY A 154 -16.27 13.53 10.39
N ILE A 155 -15.18 13.33 9.69
CA ILE A 155 -14.39 12.09 9.64
C ILE A 155 -13.30 12.13 10.72
N VAL A 156 -12.91 10.97 11.25
CA VAL A 156 -11.83 10.83 12.23
C VAL A 156 -10.55 10.41 11.49
N GLN A 157 -9.55 11.29 11.49
CA GLN A 157 -8.28 11.00 10.86
C GLN A 157 -7.42 10.09 11.73
N SER A 158 -6.88 9.04 11.14
CA SER A 158 -5.87 8.16 11.73
C SER A 158 -4.67 8.06 10.79
N MET A 159 -3.46 7.94 11.34
CA MET A 159 -2.22 7.81 10.56
C MET A 159 -1.32 6.75 11.14
N ASN A 160 -0.51 6.12 10.29
CA ASN A 160 0.53 5.19 10.71
C ASN A 160 1.38 5.75 11.86
N SER A 161 1.82 4.89 12.77
CA SER A 161 2.72 5.26 13.86
C SER A 161 4.07 5.79 13.34
N ALA A 162 4.82 6.52 14.18
CA ALA A 162 6.16 7.00 13.84
C ALA A 162 7.11 5.83 13.60
N GLY A 163 7.76 5.81 12.43
CA GLY A 163 8.60 4.67 12.02
C GLY A 163 7.80 3.44 11.53
N GLY A 164 6.49 3.60 11.29
CA GLY A 164 5.62 2.58 10.73
C GLY A 164 6.23 1.92 9.50
N ARG A 165 6.23 0.59 9.48
CA ARG A 165 6.71 -0.19 8.34
C ARG A 165 5.64 -0.19 7.24
N CYS A 166 6.03 -0.47 5.99
CA CYS A 166 5.12 -0.58 4.84
C CYS A 166 3.93 -1.53 5.04
N HIS A 167 3.95 -2.37 6.06
CA HIS A 167 2.85 -3.28 6.41
C HIS A 167 1.60 -2.58 6.98
N ASP A 168 1.72 -1.32 7.38
CA ASP A 168 0.60 -0.59 7.98
C ASP A 168 -0.44 -0.15 6.92
N ASN A 169 -0.12 -0.28 5.61
CA ASN A 169 -1.06 -0.05 4.50
C ASN A 169 -1.15 -1.25 3.53
N ALA A 170 -0.81 -2.45 4.01
CA ALA A 170 -0.74 -3.66 3.18
C ALA A 170 -2.07 -3.99 2.48
N ARG A 171 -3.21 -3.61 3.05
CA ARG A 171 -4.53 -3.79 2.41
C ARG A 171 -4.65 -2.97 1.14
N CYS A 172 -4.35 -1.68 1.18
CA CYS A 172 -4.36 -0.83 -0.01
C CYS A 172 -3.35 -1.31 -1.06
N GLU A 173 -2.12 -1.68 -0.63
CA GLU A 173 -1.10 -2.23 -1.54
C GLU A 173 -1.61 -3.47 -2.28
N SER A 174 -2.30 -4.38 -1.59
CA SER A 174 -2.88 -5.59 -2.18
C SER A 174 -4.00 -5.27 -3.19
N ILE A 175 -4.90 -4.33 -2.85
CA ILE A 175 -6.01 -3.91 -3.73
C ILE A 175 -5.43 -3.25 -4.99
N TRP A 176 -4.46 -2.34 -4.85
CA TRP A 176 -3.81 -1.69 -5.98
C TRP A 176 -3.05 -2.65 -6.87
N ALA A 177 -2.38 -3.65 -6.29
CA ALA A 177 -1.68 -4.66 -7.07
C ALA A 177 -2.66 -5.46 -7.94
N ARG A 178 -3.76 -5.94 -7.35
CA ARG A 178 -4.82 -6.67 -8.06
C ARG A 178 -5.48 -5.81 -9.14
N MET A 179 -5.85 -4.58 -8.82
CA MET A 179 -6.43 -3.66 -9.80
C MET A 179 -5.51 -3.44 -11.01
N LYS A 180 -4.21 -3.24 -10.77
CA LYS A 180 -3.24 -3.07 -11.85
C LYS A 180 -3.07 -4.33 -12.68
N GLU A 181 -3.11 -5.50 -12.06
CA GLU A 181 -3.02 -6.79 -12.73
C GLU A 181 -4.24 -7.01 -13.65
N GLU A 182 -5.45 -6.73 -13.17
CA GLU A 182 -6.68 -6.92 -13.93
C GLU A 182 -6.89 -5.87 -15.05
N LEU A 183 -6.39 -4.65 -14.88
CA LEU A 183 -6.60 -3.58 -15.86
C LEU A 183 -5.50 -3.47 -16.92
N PHE A 184 -4.27 -3.96 -16.64
CA PHE A 184 -3.11 -3.67 -17.47
C PHE A 184 -2.30 -4.89 -17.90
N TYR A 185 -2.64 -6.08 -17.42
CA TYR A 185 -2.00 -7.35 -17.74
C TYR A 185 -3.01 -8.47 -17.99
#